data_8732fe6f64c9cce65261c28bda7a8a32
#
_entry.id   8732fe6f64c9cce65261c28bda7a8a32
#
_cell.length_a   1.000
_cell.length_b   1.000
_cell.length_c   1.000
_cell.angle_alpha   90.00
_cell.angle_beta   90.00
_cell.angle_gamma   90.00
#
_symmetry.space_group_name_H-M   'P 1'
#
loop_
_entity.id
_entity.type
_entity.pdbx_description
1 polymer ?
#
loop_
_entity_poly.entity_id
_entity_poly.type
_entity_poly.pdbx_seq_one_letter_code
_entity_poly.pdbx_strand_id
1 'polypeptide(L)'
;LQATVDNGDLKFSNIRVTPFDEKNIPVTLESAKVTGLMVNLQQKTIRAGLAKLSGGRVTARRDADGDLHLVTMFAPRKVQDTKELRKEGFSIAVDRAEIVRYGVALIDQTFQPAVSYDLEQINATISKVAIPAKNTNPFDLSLQIKQGGSVKAKGTLDLLRESVDMRFDAANIALTPLDPVLKRDTTLTLASGKAGASGRVIVDGKKTPPAIRYTGAAAIADLEVQTPAKEKLGGLKRLALNNIVVDTSEKKVAVAQIDVSQPYAKLVINKDKTTNFDVFKRTPAKPAAAPPANAAPAEPAAAPMAITVERVRVESGAMDFADLGLVLPFATFIKDLQGSANGLSSSPDSRASLKFEGGVADYGLARAEGSIQPFAPKKFTDIAVAFRNIELVPMSAYTATFAGRKIASGKVSLDSQYKIENSKLLGDNKMVLDKFTLGERVESPTAVNLPLDLAIALLTDSSGKIDLALPVAGDIDNPEFSYGHVVWQAIRTVLTRVVTAPFRALGALFGSGSETLGDIVFDPGSSRLLPTEQEKPLTISLTADGLVMVQTTEVKDEELIPKLKAIAAERTS
;
A
#
# COMPACT_ATOMS: atom_id res chain seq x y z
N LEU A 1 -18.15 -41.41 55.13
CA LEU A 1 -17.22 -40.49 55.82
C LEU A 1 -17.89 -39.11 55.90
N GLN A 2 -18.24 -38.66 57.09
CA GLN A 2 -18.66 -37.28 57.34
C GLN A 2 -17.42 -36.51 57.73
N ALA A 3 -16.95 -35.61 56.84
CA ALA A 3 -15.86 -34.72 57.13
C ALA A 3 -16.22 -33.33 56.57
N THR A 4 -16.07 -32.30 57.41
CA THR A 4 -16.22 -30.90 57.07
C THR A 4 -14.94 -30.15 57.43
N VAL A 5 -14.55 -29.20 56.60
CA VAL A 5 -13.53 -28.20 56.93
C VAL A 5 -14.25 -26.85 56.91
N ASP A 6 -14.18 -26.15 58.00
CA ASP A 6 -14.76 -24.81 58.13
C ASP A 6 -13.63 -23.78 58.29
N ASN A 7 -13.57 -22.79 57.42
CA ASN A 7 -12.64 -21.65 57.44
C ASN A 7 -11.14 -22.06 57.44
N GLY A 8 -10.77 -23.01 56.56
CA GLY A 8 -9.37 -23.42 56.40
C GLY A 8 -8.54 -22.49 55.51
N ASP A 9 -7.25 -22.41 55.77
CA ASP A 9 -6.29 -21.73 54.91
C ASP A 9 -5.25 -22.69 54.35
N LEU A 10 -5.00 -22.64 53.04
CA LEU A 10 -3.98 -23.43 52.37
C LEU A 10 -2.96 -22.48 51.71
N LYS A 11 -1.67 -22.78 51.86
CA LYS A 11 -0.59 -22.08 51.19
C LYS A 11 0.41 -23.06 50.60
N PHE A 12 0.72 -22.88 49.33
CA PHE A 12 1.80 -23.54 48.61
C PHE A 12 2.82 -22.51 48.19
N SER A 13 4.09 -22.86 48.22
CA SER A 13 5.18 -21.94 47.85
C SER A 13 6.16 -22.64 46.92
N ASN A 14 6.80 -21.87 46.03
CA ASN A 14 7.83 -22.37 45.10
C ASN A 14 7.37 -23.53 44.22
N ILE A 15 6.18 -23.41 43.64
CA ILE A 15 5.63 -24.43 42.75
C ILE A 15 6.33 -24.32 41.39
N ARG A 16 6.80 -25.47 40.91
CA ARG A 16 7.38 -25.62 39.59
C ARG A 16 6.75 -26.82 38.88
N VAL A 17 6.16 -26.56 37.73
CA VAL A 17 5.62 -27.61 36.86
C VAL A 17 6.51 -27.71 35.63
N THR A 18 7.12 -28.86 35.40
CA THR A 18 7.98 -29.12 34.25
C THR A 18 7.32 -30.20 33.40
N PRO A 19 7.14 -30.00 32.10
CA PRO A 19 6.61 -31.00 31.19
C PRO A 19 7.54 -32.23 31.12
N PHE A 20 6.97 -33.43 30.92
CA PHE A 20 7.73 -34.68 30.86
C PHE A 20 8.67 -34.74 29.65
N ASP A 21 8.26 -34.16 28.52
CA ASP A 21 8.94 -34.29 27.22
C ASP A 21 9.80 -33.09 26.83
N GLU A 22 9.81 -32.00 27.63
CA GLU A 22 10.54 -30.80 27.33
C GLU A 22 11.43 -30.33 28.47
N LYS A 23 12.72 -30.25 28.20
CA LYS A 23 13.74 -29.90 29.19
C LYS A 23 13.70 -28.44 29.70
N ASN A 24 12.92 -27.50 29.08
CA ASN A 24 13.26 -26.09 29.25
C ASN A 24 12.14 -25.07 29.49
N ILE A 25 10.85 -25.42 29.68
CA ILE A 25 9.83 -24.39 29.93
C ILE A 25 8.98 -24.73 31.16
N PRO A 26 9.52 -24.53 32.35
CA PRO A 26 8.73 -24.72 33.57
C PRO A 26 7.71 -23.58 33.72
N VAL A 27 6.50 -23.93 34.10
CA VAL A 27 5.56 -22.99 34.70
C VAL A 27 5.98 -22.82 36.16
N THR A 28 6.29 -21.60 36.55
CA THR A 28 6.70 -21.28 37.92
C THR A 28 5.63 -20.46 38.61
N LEU A 29 5.47 -20.68 39.91
CA LEU A 29 4.58 -19.91 40.76
C LEU A 29 5.23 -19.76 42.14
N GLU A 30 5.43 -18.54 42.57
CA GLU A 30 6.04 -18.26 43.87
C GLU A 30 5.15 -18.66 45.02
N SER A 31 3.85 -18.37 44.91
CA SER A 31 2.90 -18.67 45.96
C SER A 31 1.48 -18.86 45.40
N ALA A 32 0.80 -19.93 45.91
CA ALA A 32 -0.64 -20.12 45.77
C ALA A 32 -1.26 -20.13 47.17
N LYS A 33 -2.25 -19.26 47.42
CA LYS A 33 -2.96 -19.16 48.70
C LYS A 33 -4.45 -19.30 48.50
N VAL A 34 -5.11 -20.15 49.29
CA VAL A 34 -6.57 -20.27 49.37
C VAL A 34 -6.96 -19.93 50.80
N THR A 35 -7.88 -19.00 51.00
CA THR A 35 -8.36 -18.62 52.32
C THR A 35 -9.89 -18.71 52.40
N GLY A 36 -10.40 -18.94 53.61
CA GLY A 36 -11.82 -19.13 53.84
C GLY A 36 -12.31 -20.40 53.17
N LEU A 37 -11.52 -21.48 53.17
CA LEU A 37 -11.85 -22.77 52.57
C LEU A 37 -12.88 -23.51 53.42
N MET A 38 -14.01 -23.81 52.83
CA MET A 38 -15.06 -24.64 53.39
C MET A 38 -15.26 -25.87 52.48
N VAL A 39 -15.15 -27.07 53.05
CA VAL A 39 -15.34 -28.32 52.31
C VAL A 39 -16.40 -29.14 53.05
N ASN A 40 -17.42 -29.58 52.33
CA ASN A 40 -18.44 -30.47 52.81
C ASN A 40 -18.49 -31.71 51.88
N LEU A 41 -17.99 -32.83 52.36
CA LEU A 41 -17.92 -34.07 51.58
C LEU A 41 -19.29 -34.70 51.34
N GLN A 42 -20.22 -34.52 52.28
CA GLN A 42 -21.56 -35.08 52.19
C GLN A 42 -22.40 -34.35 51.11
N GLN A 43 -22.28 -33.02 51.07
CA GLN A 43 -22.96 -32.16 50.10
C GLN A 43 -22.15 -32.01 48.80
N LYS A 44 -20.94 -32.61 48.73
CA LYS A 44 -20.00 -32.45 47.61
C LYS A 44 -19.79 -30.96 47.23
N THR A 45 -19.56 -30.10 48.24
CA THR A 45 -19.34 -28.68 48.02
C THR A 45 -17.96 -28.22 48.50
N ILE A 46 -17.32 -27.41 47.71
CA ILE A 46 -16.07 -26.69 48.04
C ILE A 46 -16.33 -25.19 47.85
N ARG A 47 -16.10 -24.41 48.89
CA ARG A 47 -16.18 -22.94 48.82
C ARG A 47 -14.86 -22.33 49.27
N ALA A 48 -14.43 -21.26 48.64
CA ALA A 48 -13.29 -20.47 49.05
C ALA A 48 -13.62 -18.96 48.96
N GLY A 49 -13.25 -18.21 49.97
CA GLY A 49 -13.39 -16.74 49.92
C GLY A 49 -12.41 -16.12 48.94
N LEU A 50 -11.13 -16.53 49.01
CA LEU A 50 -10.09 -16.04 48.10
C LEU A 50 -9.17 -17.18 47.64
N ALA A 51 -8.92 -17.23 46.32
CA ALA A 51 -7.85 -18.00 45.73
C ALA A 51 -6.84 -17.01 45.08
N LYS A 52 -5.59 -16.98 45.58
CA LYS A 52 -4.58 -16.00 45.12
C LYS A 52 -3.33 -16.72 44.63
N LEU A 53 -2.93 -16.40 43.39
CA LEU A 53 -1.67 -16.78 42.78
C LEU A 53 -0.74 -15.55 42.74
N SER A 54 0.48 -15.67 43.25
CA SER A 54 1.38 -14.53 43.33
C SER A 54 2.76 -14.89 42.83
N GLY A 55 3.31 -14.05 41.96
CA GLY A 55 4.63 -14.22 41.36
C GLY A 55 4.70 -15.43 40.42
N GLY A 56 5.78 -15.52 39.68
CA GLY A 56 6.02 -16.64 38.76
C GLY A 56 5.99 -16.22 37.29
N ARG A 57 6.26 -17.21 36.43
CA ARG A 57 6.36 -16.97 34.99
C ARG A 57 5.96 -18.22 34.20
N VAL A 58 5.39 -18.00 33.03
CA VAL A 58 5.12 -19.02 32.02
C VAL A 58 5.59 -18.55 30.65
N THR A 59 6.00 -19.46 29.80
CA THR A 59 6.28 -19.20 28.39
C THR A 59 5.16 -19.78 27.54
N ALA A 60 4.49 -18.90 26.79
CA ALA A 60 3.50 -19.27 25.78
C ALA A 60 4.19 -19.22 24.41
N ARG A 61 4.54 -20.40 23.89
CA ARG A 61 5.25 -20.54 22.63
C ARG A 61 4.31 -21.10 21.57
N ARG A 62 4.36 -20.47 20.40
CA ARG A 62 3.84 -21.04 19.16
C ARG A 62 5.02 -21.58 18.38
N ASP A 63 5.00 -22.88 18.10
CA ASP A 63 6.08 -23.55 17.40
C ASP A 63 6.08 -23.22 15.89
N ALA A 64 7.14 -23.61 15.19
CA ALA A 64 7.29 -23.35 13.75
C ALA A 64 6.13 -23.95 12.91
N ASP A 65 5.54 -25.05 13.38
CA ASP A 65 4.40 -25.72 12.76
C ASP A 65 3.05 -25.05 13.08
N GLY A 66 3.07 -24.01 13.94
CA GLY A 66 1.88 -23.23 14.31
C GLY A 66 1.15 -23.70 15.55
N ASP A 67 1.60 -24.78 16.20
CA ASP A 67 1.00 -25.35 17.39
C ASP A 67 1.27 -24.50 18.64
N LEU A 68 0.26 -24.33 19.49
CA LEU A 68 0.37 -23.64 20.76
C LEU A 68 0.83 -24.61 21.84
N HIS A 69 2.09 -24.47 22.26
CA HIS A 69 2.73 -25.35 23.23
C HIS A 69 1.95 -25.51 24.55
N LEU A 70 1.40 -24.44 25.12
CA LEU A 70 0.59 -24.53 26.34
C LEU A 70 -0.67 -25.40 26.16
N VAL A 71 -1.29 -25.36 24.98
CA VAL A 71 -2.48 -26.17 24.69
C VAL A 71 -2.10 -27.63 24.63
N THR A 72 -1.01 -27.98 23.97
CA THR A 72 -0.51 -29.35 23.86
C THR A 72 -0.04 -29.88 25.21
N MET A 73 0.59 -29.05 26.04
CA MET A 73 1.10 -29.39 27.36
C MET A 73 -0.01 -29.77 28.35
N PHE A 74 -1.15 -29.08 28.30
CA PHE A 74 -2.31 -29.33 29.19
C PHE A 74 -3.43 -30.11 28.51
N ALA A 75 -3.24 -30.54 27.25
CA ALA A 75 -4.22 -31.40 26.60
C ALA A 75 -4.44 -32.67 27.39
N PRO A 76 -5.70 -33.05 27.72
CA PRO A 76 -5.95 -34.28 28.43
C PRO A 76 -5.46 -35.47 27.59
N ARG A 77 -4.58 -36.31 28.16
CA ARG A 77 -4.29 -37.61 27.55
C ARG A 77 -5.62 -38.33 27.35
N LYS A 78 -5.85 -38.95 26.19
CA LYS A 78 -7.02 -39.75 25.93
C LYS A 78 -7.12 -40.85 27.02
N VAL A 79 -7.82 -40.53 28.10
CA VAL A 79 -8.21 -41.54 29.09
C VAL A 79 -9.39 -42.25 28.47
N GLN A 80 -9.20 -43.50 28.11
CA GLN A 80 -10.30 -44.39 27.80
C GLN A 80 -11.23 -44.39 29.04
N ASP A 81 -12.53 -44.12 28.82
CA ASP A 81 -13.60 -44.08 29.82
C ASP A 81 -13.66 -42.90 30.79
N THR A 82 -14.02 -41.70 30.25
CA THR A 82 -14.45 -40.57 31.10
C THR A 82 -15.98 -40.44 31.26
N LYS A 83 -16.77 -41.38 30.77
CA LYS A 83 -18.25 -41.31 30.90
C LYS A 83 -18.77 -41.50 32.32
N GLU A 84 -18.05 -42.24 33.18
CA GLU A 84 -18.49 -42.47 34.55
C GLU A 84 -18.08 -41.40 35.57
N LEU A 85 -16.97 -40.67 35.34
CA LEU A 85 -16.49 -39.61 36.26
C LEU A 85 -17.31 -38.31 36.22
N ARG A 86 -18.21 -38.14 35.27
CA ARG A 86 -19.05 -36.96 35.16
C ARG A 86 -20.33 -36.93 35.98
N LYS A 87 -20.73 -38.06 36.61
CA LYS A 87 -22.04 -38.15 37.25
C LYS A 87 -22.13 -37.60 38.68
N GLU A 88 -21.01 -37.32 39.36
CA GLU A 88 -21.04 -36.87 40.75
C GLU A 88 -19.92 -35.90 41.16
N GLY A 89 -19.69 -34.84 40.37
CA GLY A 89 -18.64 -33.84 40.66
C GLY A 89 -18.98 -32.92 41.85
N PHE A 90 -17.93 -32.43 42.53
CA PHE A 90 -18.08 -31.39 43.54
C PHE A 90 -18.55 -30.05 42.91
N SER A 91 -19.46 -29.35 43.60
CA SER A 91 -19.75 -27.96 43.30
C SER A 91 -18.67 -27.11 43.95
N ILE A 92 -17.96 -26.32 43.13
CA ILE A 92 -16.89 -25.43 43.57
C ILE A 92 -17.35 -24.01 43.44
N ALA A 93 -17.14 -23.17 44.46
CA ALA A 93 -17.39 -21.73 44.41
C ALA A 93 -16.19 -20.99 45.00
N VAL A 94 -15.74 -19.95 44.30
CA VAL A 94 -14.68 -19.05 44.76
C VAL A 94 -15.19 -17.61 44.63
N ASP A 95 -15.29 -16.91 45.74
CA ASP A 95 -15.82 -15.55 45.73
C ASP A 95 -14.92 -14.60 44.95
N ARG A 96 -13.61 -14.79 45.10
CA ARG A 96 -12.60 -13.97 44.40
C ARG A 96 -11.35 -14.81 44.08
N ALA A 97 -10.93 -14.78 42.80
CA ALA A 97 -9.66 -15.35 42.40
C ALA A 97 -8.75 -14.20 41.90
N GLU A 98 -7.50 -14.21 42.31
CA GLU A 98 -6.50 -13.19 42.01
C GLU A 98 -5.23 -13.81 41.42
N ILE A 99 -4.68 -13.13 40.41
CA ILE A 99 -3.31 -13.31 39.94
C ILE A 99 -2.59 -11.99 40.21
N VAL A 100 -1.42 -12.02 40.83
CA VAL A 100 -0.66 -10.82 41.20
C VAL A 100 0.80 -10.97 40.78
N ARG A 101 1.34 -9.98 40.06
CA ARG A 101 2.73 -9.92 39.61
C ARG A 101 3.20 -11.17 38.85
N TYR A 102 2.37 -11.65 37.94
CA TYR A 102 2.72 -12.79 37.12
C TYR A 102 3.39 -12.31 35.81
N GLY A 103 4.25 -13.15 35.22
CA GLY A 103 4.91 -12.90 33.94
C GLY A 103 4.54 -13.91 32.87
N VAL A 104 4.41 -13.48 31.63
CA VAL A 104 4.20 -14.35 30.47
C VAL A 104 5.16 -13.94 29.35
N ALA A 105 6.02 -14.86 28.92
CA ALA A 105 6.78 -14.70 27.69
C ALA A 105 5.98 -15.25 26.52
N LEU A 106 5.61 -14.39 25.56
CA LEU A 106 4.98 -14.78 24.30
C LEU A 106 6.08 -14.92 23.25
N ILE A 107 6.15 -16.09 22.60
CA ILE A 107 7.16 -16.36 21.55
C ILE A 107 6.44 -17.02 20.36
N ASP A 108 6.52 -16.40 19.19
CA ASP A 108 6.02 -16.97 17.94
C ASP A 108 7.19 -17.35 17.04
N GLN A 109 7.44 -18.66 16.91
CA GLN A 109 8.53 -19.23 16.12
C GLN A 109 8.13 -19.49 14.65
N THR A 110 6.90 -19.17 14.24
CA THR A 110 6.51 -19.20 12.82
C THR A 110 7.22 -18.12 12.01
N PHE A 111 7.87 -17.17 12.70
CA PHE A 111 8.72 -16.12 12.11
C PHE A 111 10.20 -16.36 12.44
N GLN A 112 11.10 -15.90 11.55
CA GLN A 112 12.55 -15.94 11.75
C GLN A 112 13.18 -14.55 11.52
N PRO A 113 13.77 -13.92 12.57
CA PRO A 113 13.76 -14.37 13.98
C PRO A 113 12.36 -14.41 14.59
N ALA A 114 12.21 -15.14 15.70
CA ALA A 114 10.92 -15.26 16.38
C ALA A 114 10.38 -13.90 16.85
N VAL A 115 9.08 -13.70 16.74
CA VAL A 115 8.38 -12.56 17.37
C VAL A 115 8.23 -12.82 18.86
N SER A 116 8.62 -11.87 19.71
CA SER A 116 8.53 -12.05 21.15
C SER A 116 8.06 -10.80 21.89
N TYR A 117 7.20 -11.04 22.88
CA TYR A 117 6.75 -10.05 23.86
C TYR A 117 6.84 -10.64 25.27
N ASP A 118 7.39 -9.88 26.21
CA ASP A 118 7.40 -10.19 27.62
C ASP A 118 6.31 -9.39 28.34
N LEU A 119 5.27 -10.07 28.78
CA LEU A 119 4.21 -9.48 29.61
C LEU A 119 4.63 -9.60 31.07
N GLU A 120 4.68 -8.47 31.76
CA GLU A 120 5.12 -8.37 33.15
C GLU A 120 4.03 -7.70 33.99
N GLN A 121 4.17 -7.85 35.32
CA GLN A 121 3.23 -7.24 36.28
C GLN A 121 1.77 -7.54 35.94
N ILE A 122 1.49 -8.77 35.48
CA ILE A 122 0.12 -9.19 35.22
C ILE A 122 -0.60 -9.28 36.55
N ASN A 123 -1.61 -8.45 36.70
CA ASN A 123 -2.56 -8.48 37.82
C ASN A 123 -3.95 -8.72 37.26
N ALA A 124 -4.61 -9.77 37.72
CA ALA A 124 -5.95 -10.10 37.29
C ALA A 124 -6.81 -10.49 38.49
N THR A 125 -8.07 -10.10 38.44
CA THR A 125 -9.07 -10.48 39.44
C THR A 125 -10.32 -10.97 38.71
N ILE A 126 -10.88 -12.07 39.13
CA ILE A 126 -12.18 -12.57 38.70
C ILE A 126 -13.02 -12.93 39.93
N SER A 127 -14.30 -12.56 39.93
CA SER A 127 -15.19 -12.74 41.06
C SER A 127 -16.32 -13.70 40.75
N LYS A 128 -16.90 -14.30 41.80
CA LYS A 128 -18.07 -15.20 41.74
C LYS A 128 -17.88 -16.42 40.84
N VAL A 129 -16.67 -16.99 40.84
CA VAL A 129 -16.36 -18.20 40.06
C VAL A 129 -17.10 -19.39 40.64
N ALA A 130 -17.81 -20.15 39.81
CA ALA A 130 -18.50 -21.37 40.21
C ALA A 130 -18.35 -22.46 39.15
N ILE A 131 -18.20 -23.70 39.58
CA ILE A 131 -18.21 -24.93 38.77
C ILE A 131 -19.22 -25.91 39.37
N PRO A 132 -20.28 -26.27 38.64
CA PRO A 132 -20.69 -25.73 37.34
C PRO A 132 -21.02 -24.26 37.40
N ALA A 133 -20.82 -23.58 36.26
CA ALA A 133 -21.04 -22.12 36.13
C ALA A 133 -22.49 -21.75 36.48
N LYS A 134 -22.69 -20.68 37.25
CA LYS A 134 -24.01 -20.23 37.70
C LYS A 134 -24.28 -18.75 37.42
N ASN A 135 -23.23 -17.95 37.29
CA ASN A 135 -23.32 -16.48 37.28
C ASN A 135 -22.38 -15.92 36.22
N THR A 136 -22.59 -14.65 35.89
CA THR A 136 -21.59 -13.85 35.21
C THR A 136 -20.45 -13.49 36.17
N ASN A 137 -19.23 -13.51 35.67
CA ASN A 137 -18.02 -13.34 36.43
C ASN A 137 -17.38 -11.99 36.08
N PRO A 138 -17.51 -10.95 36.92
CA PRO A 138 -16.76 -9.72 36.74
C PRO A 138 -15.26 -9.96 36.81
N PHE A 139 -14.50 -9.31 35.94
CA PHE A 139 -13.05 -9.38 35.95
C PHE A 139 -12.39 -8.03 35.73
N ASP A 140 -11.16 -7.90 36.22
CA ASP A 140 -10.25 -6.77 36.01
C ASP A 140 -8.87 -7.36 35.68
N LEU A 141 -8.21 -6.79 34.65
CA LEU A 141 -6.88 -7.20 34.20
C LEU A 141 -6.02 -5.97 33.96
N SER A 142 -4.79 -6.00 34.44
CA SER A 142 -3.75 -5.04 34.03
C SER A 142 -2.42 -5.74 33.83
N LEU A 143 -1.65 -5.28 32.85
CA LEU A 143 -0.30 -5.77 32.60
C LEU A 143 0.58 -4.68 31.96
N GLN A 144 1.88 -4.89 32.04
CA GLN A 144 2.89 -4.13 31.33
C GLN A 144 3.61 -5.02 30.32
N ILE A 145 4.11 -4.43 29.26
CA ILE A 145 4.90 -5.10 28.22
C ILE A 145 6.32 -4.57 28.36
N LYS A 146 7.30 -5.44 28.57
CA LYS A 146 8.70 -5.08 28.80
C LYS A 146 9.29 -4.27 27.63
N GLN A 147 8.97 -4.62 26.41
CA GLN A 147 9.39 -3.91 25.20
C GLN A 147 8.76 -2.52 25.05
N GLY A 148 7.72 -2.23 25.85
CA GLY A 148 7.00 -0.96 25.90
C GLY A 148 5.49 -1.16 25.75
N GLY A 149 4.75 -0.45 26.59
CA GLY A 149 3.31 -0.44 26.59
C GLY A 149 2.65 -1.11 27.78
N SER A 150 1.34 -0.92 27.88
CA SER A 150 0.49 -1.50 28.93
C SER A 150 -0.89 -1.84 28.40
N VAL A 151 -1.55 -2.79 29.04
CA VAL A 151 -2.94 -3.16 28.75
C VAL A 151 -3.73 -3.18 30.06
N LYS A 152 -4.93 -2.61 30.01
CA LYS A 152 -5.95 -2.71 31.07
C LYS A 152 -7.25 -3.21 30.46
N ALA A 153 -7.94 -4.08 31.14
CA ALA A 153 -9.26 -4.55 30.71
C ALA A 153 -10.17 -4.82 31.90
N LYS A 154 -11.44 -4.49 31.76
CA LYS A 154 -12.49 -4.73 32.75
C LYS A 154 -13.75 -5.20 32.05
N GLY A 155 -14.43 -6.18 32.65
CA GLY A 155 -15.63 -6.68 32.03
C GLY A 155 -16.30 -7.82 32.80
N THR A 156 -17.08 -8.56 32.08
CA THR A 156 -17.78 -9.75 32.56
C THR A 156 -17.55 -10.93 31.62
N LEU A 157 -17.32 -12.09 32.19
CA LEU A 157 -17.26 -13.39 31.52
C LEU A 157 -18.51 -14.17 31.92
N ASP A 158 -19.25 -14.68 30.97
CA ASP A 158 -20.37 -15.60 31.18
C ASP A 158 -20.01 -16.98 30.63
N LEU A 159 -19.60 -17.87 31.53
CA LEU A 159 -19.17 -19.23 31.17
C LEU A 159 -20.33 -20.10 30.66
N LEU A 160 -21.58 -19.80 31.04
CA LEU A 160 -22.77 -20.54 30.57
C LEU A 160 -23.14 -20.15 29.14
N ARG A 161 -23.01 -18.89 28.84
CA ARG A 161 -23.29 -18.34 27.51
C ARG A 161 -22.08 -18.30 26.61
N GLU A 162 -20.90 -18.67 27.13
CA GLU A 162 -19.63 -18.58 26.42
C GLU A 162 -19.40 -17.17 25.86
N SER A 163 -19.73 -16.14 26.63
CA SER A 163 -19.68 -14.76 26.20
C SER A 163 -18.77 -13.91 27.06
N VAL A 164 -18.16 -12.92 26.43
CA VAL A 164 -17.34 -11.89 27.08
C VAL A 164 -17.86 -10.52 26.66
N ASP A 165 -17.99 -9.62 27.66
CA ASP A 165 -18.23 -8.19 27.42
C ASP A 165 -17.18 -7.42 28.21
N MET A 166 -16.25 -6.78 27.51
CA MET A 166 -15.16 -6.06 28.16
C MET A 166 -14.87 -4.71 27.52
N ARG A 167 -14.40 -3.79 28.34
CA ARG A 167 -13.71 -2.57 27.91
C ARG A 167 -12.22 -2.75 28.14
N PHE A 168 -11.42 -2.28 27.18
CA PHE A 168 -9.97 -2.34 27.29
C PHE A 168 -9.33 -1.04 26.85
N ASP A 169 -8.11 -0.83 27.35
CA ASP A 169 -7.19 0.23 26.96
C ASP A 169 -5.79 -0.39 26.83
N ALA A 170 -5.24 -0.33 25.62
CA ALA A 170 -3.90 -0.76 25.28
C ALA A 170 -3.13 0.44 24.78
N ALA A 171 -2.04 0.82 25.46
CA ALA A 171 -1.33 2.06 25.20
C ALA A 171 0.16 1.81 24.96
N ASN A 172 0.72 2.54 23.97
CA ASN A 172 2.16 2.60 23.69
C ASN A 172 2.86 1.24 23.47
N ILE A 173 2.15 0.26 22.91
CA ILE A 173 2.73 -1.06 22.59
C ILE A 173 3.80 -0.89 21.53
N ALA A 174 5.04 -1.24 21.83
CA ALA A 174 6.15 -1.18 20.88
C ALA A 174 5.90 -2.11 19.69
N LEU A 175 6.05 -1.60 18.47
CA LEU A 175 5.87 -2.36 17.24
C LEU A 175 7.16 -3.03 16.74
N THR A 176 8.32 -2.60 17.20
CA THR A 176 9.62 -3.14 16.76
C THR A 176 9.76 -4.66 16.91
N PRO A 177 9.17 -5.34 17.92
CA PRO A 177 9.19 -6.80 17.97
C PRO A 177 8.45 -7.48 16.79
N LEU A 178 7.62 -6.76 16.05
CA LEU A 178 6.94 -7.23 14.85
C LEU A 178 7.79 -7.09 13.57
N ASP A 179 9.02 -6.60 13.66
CA ASP A 179 9.94 -6.51 12.51
C ASP A 179 10.07 -7.83 11.71
N PRO A 180 10.13 -9.03 12.34
CA PRO A 180 10.14 -10.31 11.62
C PRO A 180 8.91 -10.54 10.75
N VAL A 181 7.75 -10.01 11.15
CA VAL A 181 6.50 -10.11 10.36
C VAL A 181 6.65 -9.31 9.06
N LEU A 182 7.18 -8.08 9.15
CA LEU A 182 7.44 -7.24 7.98
C LEU A 182 8.50 -7.89 7.07
N LYS A 183 9.55 -8.47 7.66
CA LYS A 183 10.64 -9.13 6.94
C LYS A 183 10.25 -10.45 6.28
N ARG A 184 9.13 -11.06 6.65
CA ARG A 184 8.64 -12.26 5.97
C ARG A 184 8.35 -12.00 4.49
N ASP A 185 7.73 -10.86 4.20
CA ASP A 185 7.23 -10.55 2.85
C ASP A 185 8.02 -9.41 2.18
N THR A 186 8.93 -8.75 2.91
CA THR A 186 9.74 -7.62 2.42
C THR A 186 11.18 -7.71 2.91
N THR A 187 12.05 -6.84 2.40
CA THR A 187 13.42 -6.64 2.90
C THR A 187 13.52 -5.45 3.87
N LEU A 188 12.39 -4.84 4.22
CA LEU A 188 12.33 -3.64 5.03
C LEU A 188 12.53 -3.93 6.52
N THR A 189 12.90 -2.91 7.26
CA THR A 189 13.05 -2.94 8.72
C THR A 189 12.07 -1.98 9.37
N LEU A 190 11.33 -2.46 10.38
CA LEU A 190 10.48 -1.65 11.23
C LEU A 190 11.35 -1.02 12.33
N ALA A 191 11.82 0.19 12.06
CA ALA A 191 12.81 0.88 12.92
C ALA A 191 12.19 1.44 14.21
N SER A 192 10.95 1.93 14.13
CA SER A 192 10.19 2.42 15.27
C SER A 192 8.69 2.31 15.04
N GLY A 193 7.93 2.47 16.11
CA GLY A 193 6.48 2.54 16.08
C GLY A 193 5.88 2.12 17.42
N LYS A 194 4.77 2.75 17.77
CA LYS A 194 3.98 2.42 18.96
C LYS A 194 2.52 2.31 18.57
N ALA A 195 1.84 1.26 19.02
CA ALA A 195 0.42 1.09 18.80
C ALA A 195 -0.39 1.29 20.08
N GLY A 196 -1.62 1.72 19.94
CA GLY A 196 -2.60 1.78 21.00
C GLY A 196 -4.00 1.50 20.45
N ALA A 197 -4.86 0.94 21.30
CA ALA A 197 -6.26 0.74 20.97
C ALA A 197 -7.09 0.77 22.26
N SER A 198 -8.29 1.32 22.18
CA SER A 198 -9.22 1.35 23.32
C SER A 198 -10.65 1.15 22.82
N GLY A 199 -11.49 0.54 23.66
CA GLY A 199 -12.87 0.32 23.25
C GLY A 199 -13.56 -0.78 24.03
N ARG A 200 -14.68 -1.23 23.48
CA ARG A 200 -15.49 -2.34 23.98
C ARG A 200 -15.44 -3.51 23.01
N VAL A 201 -15.22 -4.69 23.53
CA VAL A 201 -15.29 -5.98 22.81
C VAL A 201 -16.40 -6.82 23.40
N ILE A 202 -17.27 -7.33 22.55
CA ILE A 202 -18.29 -8.34 22.91
C ILE A 202 -18.00 -9.57 22.07
N VAL A 203 -17.88 -10.72 22.73
CA VAL A 203 -17.69 -12.03 22.09
C VAL A 203 -18.86 -12.94 22.41
N ASP A 204 -19.44 -13.57 21.39
CA ASP A 204 -20.40 -14.66 21.52
C ASP A 204 -19.74 -15.95 21.01
N GLY A 205 -19.27 -16.77 21.95
CA GLY A 205 -18.55 -18.03 21.68
C GLY A 205 -19.45 -19.18 21.25
N LYS A 206 -20.78 -19.08 21.41
CA LYS A 206 -21.71 -20.11 20.94
C LYS A 206 -21.84 -20.18 19.42
N LYS A 207 -21.47 -19.12 18.74
CA LYS A 207 -21.41 -19.12 17.28
C LYS A 207 -20.13 -19.80 16.79
N THR A 208 -20.21 -20.42 15.62
CA THR A 208 -19.05 -21.05 14.95
C THR A 208 -18.87 -20.44 13.55
N PRO A 209 -17.82 -19.66 13.29
CA PRO A 209 -16.83 -19.14 14.25
C PRO A 209 -17.45 -18.16 15.27
N PRO A 210 -16.77 -17.92 16.43
CA PRO A 210 -17.26 -16.97 17.44
C PRO A 210 -17.55 -15.59 16.84
N ALA A 211 -18.67 -14.99 17.23
CA ALA A 211 -19.03 -13.66 16.80
C ALA A 211 -18.32 -12.62 17.67
N ILE A 212 -17.62 -11.68 17.05
CA ILE A 212 -16.88 -10.61 17.71
C ILE A 212 -17.43 -9.27 17.23
N ARG A 213 -17.77 -8.41 18.20
CA ARG A 213 -18.09 -7.01 17.95
C ARG A 213 -17.13 -6.12 18.73
N TYR A 214 -16.40 -5.29 18.01
CA TYR A 214 -15.52 -4.26 18.58
C TYR A 214 -16.05 -2.88 18.23
N THR A 215 -16.04 -1.97 19.21
CA THR A 215 -16.33 -0.56 19.03
C THR A 215 -15.29 0.26 19.79
N GLY A 216 -14.61 1.19 19.13
CA GLY A 216 -13.55 1.94 19.78
C GLY A 216 -12.70 2.78 18.84
N ALA A 217 -11.46 2.96 19.25
CA ALA A 217 -10.45 3.71 18.52
C ALA A 217 -9.11 2.98 18.53
N ALA A 218 -8.26 3.26 17.55
CA ALA A 218 -6.89 2.75 17.48
C ALA A 218 -5.94 3.84 16.98
N ALA A 219 -4.68 3.76 17.35
CA ALA A 219 -3.68 4.69 16.87
C ALA A 219 -2.31 4.00 16.70
N ILE A 220 -1.52 4.51 15.75
CA ILE A 220 -0.10 4.22 15.62
C ILE A 220 0.63 5.56 15.74
N ALA A 221 1.74 5.59 16.46
CA ALA A 221 2.58 6.77 16.63
C ALA A 221 4.03 6.47 16.32
N ASP A 222 4.74 7.48 15.82
CA ASP A 222 6.17 7.47 15.56
C ASP A 222 6.64 6.26 14.71
N LEU A 223 5.83 5.92 13.69
CA LEU A 223 6.13 4.82 12.78
C LEU A 223 7.25 5.21 11.82
N GLU A 224 8.27 4.36 11.74
CA GLU A 224 9.36 4.49 10.76
C GLU A 224 9.72 3.13 10.17
N VAL A 225 9.78 3.10 8.84
CA VAL A 225 10.21 1.95 8.05
C VAL A 225 11.46 2.33 7.27
N GLN A 226 12.47 1.47 7.31
CA GLN A 226 13.78 1.68 6.68
C GLN A 226 14.08 0.61 5.64
N THR A 227 14.90 0.98 4.66
CA THR A 227 15.52 0.05 3.70
C THR A 227 16.61 -0.80 4.38
N PRO A 228 17.13 -1.86 3.72
CA PRO A 228 18.31 -2.61 4.22
C PRO A 228 19.54 -1.74 4.47
N ALA A 229 19.69 -0.64 3.73
CA ALA A 229 20.75 0.35 3.90
C ALA A 229 20.52 1.30 5.10
N LYS A 230 19.47 1.06 5.91
CA LYS A 230 19.05 1.91 7.04
C LYS A 230 18.62 3.33 6.63
N GLU A 231 18.25 3.52 5.36
CA GLU A 231 17.65 4.77 4.91
C GLU A 231 16.15 4.77 5.21
N LYS A 232 15.64 5.90 5.68
CA LYS A 232 14.20 6.09 5.89
C LYS A 232 13.46 5.99 4.55
N LEU A 233 12.60 4.98 4.42
CA LEU A 233 11.73 4.79 3.26
C LEU A 233 10.38 5.47 3.44
N GLY A 234 9.83 5.37 4.64
CA GLY A 234 8.54 5.94 4.97
C GLY A 234 8.25 5.94 6.45
N GLY A 235 7.19 6.61 6.83
CA GLY A 235 6.75 6.70 8.21
C GLY A 235 5.64 7.72 8.40
N LEU A 236 5.24 7.93 9.65
CA LEU A 236 4.28 8.95 10.05
C LEU A 236 4.45 9.31 11.53
N LYS A 237 4.05 10.50 11.89
CA LYS A 237 4.04 10.92 13.29
C LYS A 237 2.88 10.28 14.03
N ARG A 238 1.69 10.28 13.43
CA ARG A 238 0.48 9.68 14.01
C ARG A 238 -0.51 9.24 12.95
N LEU A 239 -1.05 8.06 13.13
CA LEU A 239 -2.26 7.54 12.47
C LEU A 239 -3.29 7.30 13.58
N ALA A 240 -4.47 7.93 13.49
CA ALA A 240 -5.56 7.70 14.42
C ALA A 240 -6.81 7.25 13.67
N LEU A 241 -7.42 6.17 14.14
CA LEU A 241 -8.68 5.64 13.63
C LEU A 241 -9.73 5.85 14.73
N ASN A 242 -10.75 6.63 14.42
CA ASN A 242 -11.79 7.03 15.35
C ASN A 242 -13.12 6.38 14.98
N ASN A 243 -13.90 6.01 16.01
CA ASN A 243 -15.21 5.38 15.85
C ASN A 243 -15.16 4.14 14.95
N ILE A 244 -14.27 3.22 15.32
CA ILE A 244 -14.15 1.91 14.64
C ILE A 244 -15.32 1.04 15.10
N VAL A 245 -15.97 0.38 14.16
CA VAL A 245 -16.92 -0.70 14.39
C VAL A 245 -16.48 -1.91 13.56
N VAL A 246 -16.17 -3.02 14.23
CA VAL A 246 -15.94 -4.32 13.61
C VAL A 246 -17.03 -5.25 14.06
N ASP A 247 -17.72 -5.90 13.15
CA ASP A 247 -18.72 -6.91 13.43
C ASP A 247 -18.49 -8.13 12.51
N THR A 248 -18.02 -9.24 13.11
CA THR A 248 -17.71 -10.44 12.33
C THR A 248 -18.95 -11.17 11.88
N SER A 249 -20.10 -10.99 12.57
CA SER A 249 -21.38 -11.61 12.18
C SER A 249 -21.96 -10.92 10.93
N GLU A 250 -21.85 -9.60 10.88
CA GLU A 250 -22.27 -8.78 9.74
C GLU A 250 -21.19 -8.71 8.65
N LYS A 251 -20.01 -9.28 8.90
CA LYS A 251 -18.82 -9.17 8.04
C LYS A 251 -18.52 -7.72 7.67
N LYS A 252 -18.54 -6.82 8.65
CA LYS A 252 -18.44 -5.38 8.48
C LYS A 252 -17.29 -4.78 9.27
N VAL A 253 -16.54 -3.87 8.63
CA VAL A 253 -15.60 -2.93 9.25
C VAL A 253 -15.99 -1.53 8.84
N ALA A 254 -16.32 -0.67 9.82
CA ALA A 254 -16.60 0.73 9.58
C ALA A 254 -15.65 1.60 10.41
N VAL A 255 -15.10 2.64 9.81
CA VAL A 255 -14.30 3.66 10.48
C VAL A 255 -14.84 5.02 10.08
N ALA A 256 -15.26 5.85 11.06
CA ALA A 256 -15.78 7.16 10.74
C ALA A 256 -14.67 8.11 10.27
N GLN A 257 -13.51 8.08 10.93
CA GLN A 257 -12.42 9.00 10.58
C GLN A 257 -11.05 8.37 10.80
N ILE A 258 -10.19 8.58 9.81
CA ILE A 258 -8.75 8.27 9.86
C ILE A 258 -8.00 9.59 9.74
N ASP A 259 -7.22 9.96 10.77
CA ASP A 259 -6.34 11.12 10.76
C ASP A 259 -4.89 10.65 10.60
N VAL A 260 -4.20 11.18 9.59
CA VAL A 260 -2.80 10.87 9.28
C VAL A 260 -1.99 12.16 9.41
N SER A 261 -1.14 12.22 10.41
CA SER A 261 -0.31 13.39 10.70
C SER A 261 1.14 13.12 10.31
N GLN A 262 1.71 14.06 9.57
CA GLN A 262 3.09 14.03 9.08
C GLN A 262 3.48 12.68 8.41
N PRO A 263 2.68 12.17 7.45
CA PRO A 263 3.14 11.04 6.67
C PRO A 263 4.34 11.45 5.81
N TYR A 264 5.29 10.53 5.71
CA TYR A 264 6.49 10.69 4.89
C TYR A 264 6.71 9.46 4.01
N ALA A 265 7.11 9.68 2.77
CA ALA A 265 7.56 8.63 1.86
C ALA A 265 8.73 9.13 1.01
N LYS A 266 9.65 8.21 0.68
CA LYS A 266 10.77 8.46 -0.25
C LYS A 266 10.64 7.51 -1.44
N LEU A 267 10.43 8.05 -2.64
CA LEU A 267 10.39 7.29 -3.89
C LEU A 267 11.66 7.55 -4.69
N VAL A 268 12.39 6.49 -5.02
CA VAL A 268 13.59 6.54 -5.86
C VAL A 268 13.42 5.59 -7.04
N ILE A 269 13.58 6.12 -8.25
CA ILE A 269 13.73 5.33 -9.47
C ILE A 269 15.23 5.15 -9.70
N ASN A 270 15.69 3.90 -9.74
CA ASN A 270 17.09 3.55 -9.93
C ASN A 270 17.50 3.61 -11.42
N LYS A 271 18.81 3.52 -11.70
CA LYS A 271 19.35 3.50 -13.07
C LYS A 271 18.85 2.33 -13.92
N ASP A 272 18.53 1.20 -13.31
CA ASP A 272 17.95 0.02 -13.93
C ASP A 272 16.42 0.09 -14.09
N LYS A 273 15.82 1.26 -13.80
CA LYS A 273 14.38 1.53 -13.82
C LYS A 273 13.57 0.79 -12.74
N THR A 274 14.22 0.09 -11.82
CA THR A 274 13.57 -0.42 -10.61
C THR A 274 13.27 0.73 -9.64
N THR A 275 12.35 0.51 -8.71
CA THR A 275 12.06 1.48 -7.66
C THR A 275 12.49 0.94 -6.30
N ASN A 276 12.74 1.82 -5.36
CA ASN A 276 12.96 1.42 -3.97
C ASN A 276 11.71 0.79 -3.33
N PHE A 277 10.55 0.85 -3.98
CA PHE A 277 9.32 0.12 -3.61
C PHE A 277 9.24 -1.29 -4.21
N ASP A 278 10.13 -1.68 -5.14
CA ASP A 278 10.20 -3.05 -5.66
C ASP A 278 10.62 -4.07 -4.60
N VAL A 279 11.14 -3.60 -3.45
CA VAL A 279 11.37 -4.43 -2.25
C VAL A 279 10.09 -5.07 -1.69
N PHE A 280 8.91 -4.54 -2.04
CA PHE A 280 7.62 -5.18 -1.73
C PHE A 280 7.27 -6.33 -2.68
N LYS A 281 7.98 -6.45 -3.80
CA LYS A 281 7.82 -7.55 -4.76
C LYS A 281 8.78 -8.69 -4.42
N ARG A 282 8.62 -9.30 -3.24
CA ARG A 282 9.35 -10.54 -2.98
C ARG A 282 8.84 -11.57 -3.99
N THR A 283 9.73 -12.13 -4.79
CA THR A 283 9.38 -13.27 -5.64
C THR A 283 8.77 -14.35 -4.74
N PRO A 284 7.54 -14.82 -4.98
CA PRO A 284 6.97 -15.87 -4.16
C PRO A 284 7.98 -17.01 -4.09
N ALA A 285 8.33 -17.45 -2.89
CA ALA A 285 9.10 -18.68 -2.74
C ALA A 285 8.40 -19.73 -3.59
N LYS A 286 9.16 -20.42 -4.45
CA LYS A 286 8.66 -21.49 -5.33
C LYS A 286 7.61 -22.29 -4.56
N PRO A 287 6.38 -22.44 -5.06
CA PRO A 287 5.35 -23.14 -4.33
C PRO A 287 5.91 -24.47 -3.84
N ALA A 288 5.84 -24.72 -2.53
CA ALA A 288 6.07 -26.05 -2.00
C ALA A 288 5.22 -27.01 -2.85
N ALA A 289 5.80 -28.13 -3.24
CA ALA A 289 5.21 -29.08 -4.16
C ALA A 289 3.71 -29.22 -3.90
N ALA A 290 2.91 -29.21 -4.97
CA ALA A 290 1.46 -29.29 -4.91
C ALA A 290 1.02 -30.37 -3.90
N PRO A 291 0.00 -30.09 -3.04
CA PRO A 291 -0.55 -31.10 -2.18
C PRO A 291 -0.95 -32.31 -3.01
N PRO A 292 -0.83 -33.54 -2.48
CA PRO A 292 -1.23 -34.73 -3.21
C PRO A 292 -2.70 -34.60 -3.63
N ALA A 293 -3.03 -35.15 -4.82
CA ALA A 293 -4.30 -35.02 -5.54
C ALA A 293 -5.56 -35.51 -4.80
N ASN A 294 -5.50 -35.78 -3.49
CA ASN A 294 -6.60 -36.18 -2.60
C ASN A 294 -6.91 -35.14 -1.51
N ALA A 295 -6.56 -33.87 -1.69
CA ALA A 295 -7.06 -32.83 -0.79
C ALA A 295 -8.58 -32.71 -0.97
N ALA A 296 -9.31 -32.78 0.13
CA ALA A 296 -10.74 -32.52 0.19
C ALA A 296 -11.07 -31.18 -0.49
N PRO A 297 -12.26 -31.02 -1.10
CA PRO A 297 -12.64 -29.75 -1.75
C PRO A 297 -12.40 -28.60 -0.78
N ALA A 298 -11.64 -27.60 -1.20
CA ALA A 298 -11.42 -26.39 -0.42
C ALA A 298 -12.79 -25.80 -0.05
N GLU A 299 -13.03 -25.58 1.25
CA GLU A 299 -14.23 -24.88 1.71
C GLU A 299 -14.37 -23.56 0.91
N PRO A 300 -15.58 -23.18 0.47
CA PRO A 300 -15.78 -21.95 -0.27
C PRO A 300 -15.21 -20.77 0.55
N ALA A 301 -14.32 -20.02 -0.06
CA ALA A 301 -13.67 -18.88 0.57
C ALA A 301 -14.72 -17.98 1.21
N ALA A 302 -14.60 -17.73 2.52
CA ALA A 302 -15.56 -16.91 3.24
C ALA A 302 -15.69 -15.56 2.56
N ALA A 303 -16.94 -15.09 2.35
CA ALA A 303 -17.18 -13.79 1.71
C ALA A 303 -16.38 -12.68 2.42
N PRO A 304 -15.70 -11.80 1.68
CA PRO A 304 -14.84 -10.76 2.25
C PRO A 304 -15.65 -9.80 3.15
N MET A 305 -14.99 -9.22 4.15
CA MET A 305 -15.61 -8.19 4.99
C MET A 305 -15.85 -6.91 4.20
N ALA A 306 -17.05 -6.32 4.35
CA ALA A 306 -17.34 -5.00 3.82
C ALA A 306 -16.61 -3.94 4.65
N ILE A 307 -15.77 -3.13 3.99
CA ILE A 307 -14.99 -2.07 4.62
C ILE A 307 -15.54 -0.71 4.19
N THR A 308 -15.80 0.16 5.15
CA THR A 308 -16.20 1.55 4.90
C THR A 308 -15.35 2.50 5.75
N VAL A 309 -14.87 3.59 5.13
CA VAL A 309 -14.21 4.70 5.81
C VAL A 309 -14.88 5.98 5.35
N GLU A 310 -15.52 6.70 6.29
CA GLU A 310 -16.27 7.91 5.92
C GLU A 310 -15.32 9.03 5.51
N ARG A 311 -14.21 9.22 6.26
CA ARG A 311 -13.23 10.26 5.99
C ARG A 311 -11.81 9.81 6.32
N VAL A 312 -10.88 10.13 5.42
CA VAL A 312 -9.44 10.14 5.69
C VAL A 312 -8.96 11.58 5.59
N ARG A 313 -8.21 12.05 6.58
CA ARG A 313 -7.60 13.38 6.62
C ARG A 313 -6.08 13.23 6.71
N VAL A 314 -5.37 13.98 5.89
CA VAL A 314 -3.90 14.05 5.89
C VAL A 314 -3.48 15.46 6.23
N GLU A 315 -2.50 15.60 7.13
CA GLU A 315 -1.94 16.88 7.55
C GLU A 315 -0.40 16.82 7.54
N SER A 316 0.21 17.89 7.03
CA SER A 316 1.66 18.11 7.03
C SER A 316 2.46 16.93 6.45
N GLY A 317 1.96 16.30 5.40
CA GLY A 317 2.64 15.22 4.71
C GLY A 317 3.85 15.72 3.92
N ALA A 318 4.82 14.82 3.71
CA ALA A 318 6.01 15.09 2.91
C ALA A 318 6.38 13.87 2.06
N MET A 319 6.99 14.14 0.90
CA MET A 319 7.49 13.09 0.02
C MET A 319 8.76 13.57 -0.68
N ASP A 320 9.81 12.76 -0.65
CA ASP A 320 10.99 12.93 -1.48
C ASP A 320 10.88 12.05 -2.72
N PHE A 321 11.18 12.61 -3.87
CA PHE A 321 11.23 11.90 -5.13
C PHE A 321 12.59 12.07 -5.80
N ALA A 322 13.17 10.99 -6.30
CA ALA A 322 14.38 11.03 -7.13
C ALA A 322 14.28 10.06 -8.31
N ASP A 323 14.77 10.49 -9.47
CA ASP A 323 14.94 9.65 -10.65
C ASP A 323 16.43 9.64 -11.05
N LEU A 324 17.08 8.52 -10.80
CA LEU A 324 18.50 8.28 -11.09
C LEU A 324 18.70 7.63 -12.47
N GLY A 325 17.63 7.26 -13.16
CA GLY A 325 17.64 6.61 -14.47
C GLY A 325 17.82 7.55 -15.65
N LEU A 326 17.82 8.87 -15.40
CA LEU A 326 18.03 9.91 -16.40
C LEU A 326 19.52 10.19 -16.64
N VAL A 327 19.86 10.81 -17.77
CA VAL A 327 21.25 11.24 -18.09
C VAL A 327 21.82 12.16 -17.00
N LEU A 328 20.97 13.05 -16.48
CA LEU A 328 21.23 13.84 -15.29
C LEU A 328 20.27 13.38 -14.19
N PRO A 329 20.71 13.17 -12.95
CA PRO A 329 19.79 12.78 -11.88
C PRO A 329 18.78 13.90 -11.60
N PHE A 330 17.52 13.49 -11.36
CA PHE A 330 16.45 14.39 -10.94
C PHE A 330 16.07 14.14 -9.50
N ALA A 331 15.82 15.19 -8.75
CA ALA A 331 15.24 15.10 -7.42
C ALA A 331 14.30 16.28 -7.16
N THR A 332 13.23 16.02 -6.44
CA THR A 332 12.27 17.02 -5.96
C THR A 332 11.60 16.54 -4.67
N PHE A 333 10.87 17.42 -4.03
CA PHE A 333 10.13 17.08 -2.82
C PHE A 333 8.74 17.72 -2.82
N ILE A 334 7.82 17.06 -2.13
CA ILE A 334 6.51 17.59 -1.76
C ILE A 334 6.54 17.87 -0.26
N LYS A 335 6.04 19.02 0.16
CA LYS A 335 5.94 19.42 1.56
C LYS A 335 4.54 19.91 1.87
N ASP A 336 4.21 19.93 3.16
CA ASP A 336 2.94 20.44 3.67
C ASP A 336 1.71 19.86 2.95
N LEU A 337 1.82 18.56 2.54
CA LEU A 337 0.72 17.87 1.91
C LEU A 337 -0.44 17.76 2.90
N GLN A 338 -1.57 18.31 2.52
CA GLN A 338 -2.80 18.27 3.31
C GLN A 338 -4.00 17.95 2.43
N GLY A 339 -5.03 17.39 3.03
CA GLY A 339 -6.23 17.08 2.29
C GLY A 339 -7.09 16.01 2.90
N SER A 340 -8.08 15.58 2.16
CA SER A 340 -9.01 14.53 2.59
C SER A 340 -9.48 13.66 1.44
N ALA A 341 -9.84 12.42 1.80
CA ALA A 341 -10.64 11.54 0.96
C ALA A 341 -11.89 11.11 1.74
N ASN A 342 -13.05 11.12 1.09
CA ASN A 342 -14.34 10.85 1.75
C ASN A 342 -15.10 9.76 0.99
N GLY A 343 -15.83 8.90 1.72
CA GLY A 343 -16.67 7.88 1.15
C GLY A 343 -15.92 6.66 0.59
N LEU A 344 -14.79 6.29 1.21
CA LEU A 344 -14.08 5.08 0.78
C LEU A 344 -14.84 3.83 1.22
N SER A 345 -15.07 2.92 0.30
CA SER A 345 -15.76 1.66 0.58
C SER A 345 -15.24 0.55 -0.33
N SER A 346 -15.21 -0.68 0.21
CA SER A 346 -14.89 -1.89 -0.56
C SER A 346 -16.03 -2.34 -1.47
N SER A 347 -17.20 -1.67 -1.43
CA SER A 347 -18.28 -1.92 -2.37
C SER A 347 -17.85 -1.63 -3.81
N PRO A 348 -18.09 -2.53 -4.78
CA PRO A 348 -17.57 -2.40 -6.14
C PRO A 348 -17.98 -1.11 -6.87
N ASP A 349 -19.12 -0.52 -6.52
CA ASP A 349 -19.66 0.66 -7.19
C ASP A 349 -19.49 1.95 -6.38
N SER A 350 -18.77 1.88 -5.23
CA SER A 350 -18.55 3.04 -4.39
C SER A 350 -17.59 4.02 -5.05
N ARG A 351 -17.89 5.30 -4.95
CA ARG A 351 -17.00 6.39 -5.38
C ARG A 351 -16.58 7.21 -4.17
N ALA A 352 -15.28 7.40 -4.02
CA ALA A 352 -14.69 8.28 -3.03
C ALA A 352 -14.32 9.61 -3.66
N SER A 353 -14.60 10.72 -3.00
CA SER A 353 -14.09 12.04 -3.36
C SER A 353 -12.75 12.28 -2.69
N LEU A 354 -11.84 12.96 -3.37
CA LEU A 354 -10.54 13.34 -2.84
C LEU A 354 -10.25 14.81 -3.14
N LYS A 355 -9.53 15.45 -2.19
CA LYS A 355 -9.01 16.80 -2.36
C LYS A 355 -7.72 16.92 -1.57
N PHE A 356 -6.61 17.18 -2.28
CA PHE A 356 -5.28 17.32 -1.70
C PHE A 356 -4.56 18.53 -2.27
N GLU A 357 -3.72 19.16 -1.46
CA GLU A 357 -2.78 20.19 -1.92
C GLU A 357 -1.47 20.10 -1.14
N GLY A 358 -0.39 20.55 -1.74
CA GLY A 358 0.93 20.58 -1.11
C GLY A 358 1.91 21.45 -1.89
N GLY A 359 2.96 21.90 -1.22
CA GLY A 359 4.07 22.60 -1.84
C GLY A 359 4.95 21.64 -2.64
N VAL A 360 5.46 22.07 -3.78
CA VAL A 360 6.42 21.31 -4.62
C VAL A 360 7.69 22.13 -4.72
N ALA A 361 8.82 21.54 -4.35
CA ALA A 361 10.09 22.22 -4.21
C ALA A 361 9.93 23.49 -3.32
N ASP A 362 10.60 24.58 -3.65
CA ASP A 362 10.61 25.77 -2.80
C ASP A 362 9.34 26.62 -2.95
N TYR A 363 8.86 26.83 -4.18
CA TYR A 363 7.84 27.83 -4.51
C TYR A 363 6.65 27.28 -5.32
N GLY A 364 6.69 26.01 -5.69
CA GLY A 364 5.61 25.37 -6.44
C GLY A 364 4.44 24.96 -5.57
N LEU A 365 3.26 24.83 -6.18
CA LEU A 365 2.04 24.31 -5.56
C LEU A 365 1.48 23.20 -6.44
N ALA A 366 1.03 22.11 -5.81
CA ALA A 366 0.26 21.06 -6.45
C ALA A 366 -1.11 20.90 -5.77
N ARG A 367 -2.15 20.71 -6.57
CA ARG A 367 -3.51 20.37 -6.11
C ARG A 367 -4.03 19.18 -6.89
N ALA A 368 -4.77 18.33 -6.24
CA ALA A 368 -5.48 17.23 -6.86
C ALA A 368 -6.88 17.13 -6.24
N GLU A 369 -7.92 17.12 -7.06
CA GLU A 369 -9.30 16.92 -6.61
C GLU A 369 -10.10 16.10 -7.60
N GLY A 370 -11.07 15.35 -7.12
CA GLY A 370 -11.89 14.53 -7.98
C GLY A 370 -12.54 13.35 -7.27
N SER A 371 -12.82 12.31 -8.04
CA SER A 371 -13.43 11.09 -7.53
C SER A 371 -12.83 9.84 -8.15
N ILE A 372 -12.81 8.76 -7.36
CA ILE A 372 -12.20 7.48 -7.74
C ILE A 372 -13.02 6.32 -7.16
N GLN A 373 -13.02 5.18 -7.83
CA GLN A 373 -13.38 3.91 -7.19
C GLN A 373 -12.15 3.32 -6.49
N PRO A 374 -12.06 3.35 -5.15
CA PRO A 374 -10.81 3.06 -4.43
C PRO A 374 -10.26 1.65 -4.70
N PHE A 375 -11.16 0.66 -4.83
CA PHE A 375 -10.80 -0.75 -5.04
C PHE A 375 -10.87 -1.18 -6.52
N ALA A 376 -11.25 -0.28 -7.42
CA ALA A 376 -11.30 -0.51 -8.86
C ALA A 376 -10.97 0.78 -9.65
N PRO A 377 -9.77 1.39 -9.44
CA PRO A 377 -9.43 2.68 -10.03
C PRO A 377 -9.41 2.65 -11.57
N LYS A 378 -9.14 1.50 -12.17
CA LYS A 378 -9.24 1.31 -13.62
C LYS A 378 -10.68 1.34 -14.15
N LYS A 379 -11.66 1.01 -13.30
CA LYS A 379 -13.09 1.06 -13.68
C LYS A 379 -13.59 2.49 -13.71
N PHE A 380 -13.18 3.30 -12.70
CA PHE A 380 -13.54 4.71 -12.65
C PHE A 380 -12.52 5.54 -11.88
N THR A 381 -12.01 6.57 -12.53
CA THR A 381 -11.22 7.68 -11.96
C THR A 381 -11.56 8.95 -12.73
N ASP A 382 -11.84 10.05 -12.03
CA ASP A 382 -12.04 11.38 -12.60
C ASP A 382 -11.34 12.39 -11.68
N ILE A 383 -10.12 12.81 -12.05
CA ILE A 383 -9.25 13.61 -11.20
C ILE A 383 -8.72 14.81 -11.99
N ALA A 384 -8.92 15.99 -11.43
CA ALA A 384 -8.24 17.22 -11.84
C ALA A 384 -6.96 17.39 -11.03
N VAL A 385 -5.86 17.71 -11.71
CA VAL A 385 -4.56 18.00 -11.09
C VAL A 385 -4.09 19.34 -11.59
N ALA A 386 -3.67 20.23 -10.69
CA ALA A 386 -3.12 21.51 -11.03
C ALA A 386 -1.75 21.71 -10.39
N PHE A 387 -0.77 22.10 -11.20
CA PHE A 387 0.53 22.58 -10.75
C PHE A 387 0.65 24.06 -11.02
N ARG A 388 1.25 24.82 -10.11
CA ARG A 388 1.46 26.25 -10.24
C ARG A 388 2.88 26.61 -9.88
N ASN A 389 3.48 27.48 -10.69
CA ASN A 389 4.75 28.12 -10.40
C ASN A 389 5.92 27.14 -10.13
N ILE A 390 5.94 26.01 -10.84
CA ILE A 390 7.00 25.01 -10.71
C ILE A 390 8.24 25.49 -11.47
N GLU A 391 9.39 25.55 -10.81
CA GLU A 391 10.67 25.87 -11.44
C GLU A 391 11.08 24.78 -12.44
N LEU A 392 11.42 25.19 -13.67
CA LEU A 392 11.75 24.25 -14.73
C LEU A 392 13.23 23.86 -14.77
N VAL A 393 14.15 24.67 -14.21
CA VAL A 393 15.58 24.35 -14.23
C VAL A 393 15.90 22.97 -13.67
N PRO A 394 15.30 22.49 -12.56
CA PRO A 394 15.49 21.12 -12.10
C PRO A 394 15.00 20.06 -13.10
N MET A 395 14.00 20.36 -13.92
CA MET A 395 13.49 19.48 -14.97
C MET A 395 14.48 19.29 -16.15
N SER A 396 15.64 19.97 -16.13
CA SER A 396 16.73 19.76 -17.10
C SER A 396 17.15 18.32 -17.24
N ALA A 397 16.98 17.51 -16.19
CA ALA A 397 17.26 16.08 -16.23
C ALA A 397 16.41 15.34 -17.30
N TYR A 398 15.12 15.69 -17.38
CA TYR A 398 14.22 15.13 -18.38
C TYR A 398 14.48 15.71 -19.77
N THR A 399 14.64 17.02 -19.90
CA THR A 399 14.89 17.65 -21.21
C THR A 399 16.28 17.28 -21.77
N ALA A 400 17.30 17.10 -20.92
CA ALA A 400 18.59 16.57 -21.35
C ALA A 400 18.45 15.15 -21.89
N THR A 401 17.69 14.30 -21.21
CA THR A 401 17.51 12.90 -21.63
C THR A 401 16.71 12.80 -22.94
N PHE A 402 15.60 13.51 -23.07
CA PHE A 402 14.67 13.32 -24.19
C PHE A 402 14.81 14.35 -25.30
N ALA A 403 15.32 15.53 -25.01
CA ALA A 403 15.46 16.64 -25.96
C ALA A 403 16.93 17.07 -26.20
N GLY A 404 17.90 16.47 -25.50
CA GLY A 404 19.32 16.79 -25.63
C GLY A 404 19.69 18.23 -25.23
N ARG A 405 18.88 18.88 -24.37
CA ARG A 405 19.07 20.26 -23.94
C ARG A 405 18.75 20.41 -22.46
N LYS A 406 19.53 21.21 -21.74
CA LYS A 406 19.15 21.72 -20.40
C LYS A 406 18.12 22.84 -20.53
N ILE A 407 17.51 23.19 -19.41
CA ILE A 407 16.68 24.40 -19.27
C ILE A 407 17.51 25.47 -18.57
N ALA A 408 17.59 26.64 -19.14
CA ALA A 408 18.30 27.76 -18.54
C ALA A 408 17.42 28.56 -17.58
N SER A 409 16.13 28.72 -17.92
CA SER A 409 15.16 29.41 -17.08
C SER A 409 13.73 29.01 -17.43
N GLY A 410 12.82 29.36 -16.55
CA GLY A 410 11.39 29.26 -16.79
C GLY A 410 10.63 28.59 -15.65
N LYS A 411 9.31 28.81 -15.66
CA LYS A 411 8.36 28.22 -14.75
C LYS A 411 7.25 27.54 -15.52
N VAL A 412 6.66 26.49 -14.94
CA VAL A 412 5.50 25.82 -15.53
C VAL A 412 4.29 25.89 -14.62
N SER A 413 3.15 26.14 -15.22
CA SER A 413 1.83 25.89 -14.68
C SER A 413 1.13 24.87 -15.56
N LEU A 414 0.48 23.87 -14.94
CA LEU A 414 -0.17 22.77 -15.63
C LEU A 414 -1.55 22.56 -15.03
N ASP A 415 -2.58 22.48 -15.86
CA ASP A 415 -3.92 22.00 -15.53
C ASP A 415 -4.17 20.70 -16.29
N SER A 416 -4.46 19.65 -15.56
CA SER A 416 -4.73 18.32 -16.13
C SER A 416 -6.07 17.80 -15.63
N GLN A 417 -6.87 17.24 -16.54
CA GLN A 417 -8.06 16.48 -16.22
C GLN A 417 -7.87 15.05 -16.72
N TYR A 418 -7.88 14.08 -15.83
CA TYR A 418 -7.73 12.67 -16.17
C TYR A 418 -9.02 11.91 -15.88
N LYS A 419 -9.57 11.27 -16.89
CA LYS A 419 -10.68 10.33 -16.80
C LYS A 419 -10.24 8.94 -17.18
N ILE A 420 -10.55 7.97 -16.33
CA ILE A 420 -10.39 6.54 -16.62
C ILE A 420 -11.75 5.89 -16.48
N GLU A 421 -12.22 5.26 -17.53
CA GLU A 421 -13.44 4.47 -17.55
C GLU A 421 -13.14 3.13 -18.21
N ASN A 422 -13.32 2.02 -17.47
CA ASN A 422 -13.05 0.66 -17.96
C ASN A 422 -11.69 0.55 -18.67
N SER A 423 -10.64 0.98 -17.96
CA SER A 423 -9.23 0.97 -18.40
C SER A 423 -8.90 1.91 -19.56
N LYS A 424 -9.87 2.66 -20.08
CA LYS A 424 -9.62 3.69 -21.09
C LYS A 424 -9.28 5.01 -20.39
N LEU A 425 -8.06 5.50 -20.62
CA LEU A 425 -7.57 6.78 -20.14
C LEU A 425 -7.84 7.87 -21.18
N LEU A 426 -8.42 8.97 -20.73
CA LEU A 426 -8.49 10.25 -21.44
C LEU A 426 -7.88 11.32 -20.53
N GLY A 427 -6.96 12.12 -21.05
CA GLY A 427 -6.29 13.20 -20.33
C GLY A 427 -6.22 14.46 -21.17
N ASP A 428 -6.73 15.55 -20.62
CA ASP A 428 -6.56 16.89 -21.18
C ASP A 428 -5.57 17.65 -20.33
N ASN A 429 -4.46 18.10 -20.94
CA ASN A 429 -3.41 18.84 -20.26
C ASN A 429 -3.25 20.20 -20.90
N LYS A 430 -3.37 21.27 -20.10
CA LYS A 430 -3.06 22.65 -20.48
C LYS A 430 -1.81 23.07 -19.74
N MET A 431 -0.72 23.28 -20.46
CA MET A 431 0.58 23.65 -19.92
C MET A 431 0.95 25.06 -20.35
N VAL A 432 1.28 25.91 -19.39
CA VAL A 432 1.80 27.25 -19.63
C VAL A 432 3.23 27.30 -19.14
N LEU A 433 4.16 27.57 -20.05
CA LEU A 433 5.56 27.87 -19.73
C LEU A 433 5.76 29.37 -19.71
N ASP A 434 6.29 29.92 -18.64
CA ASP A 434 6.59 31.36 -18.49
C ASP A 434 8.09 31.59 -18.51
N LYS A 435 8.55 32.49 -19.39
CA LYS A 435 9.96 32.85 -19.59
C LYS A 435 10.88 31.64 -19.78
N PHE A 436 10.41 30.67 -20.56
CA PHE A 436 11.12 29.45 -20.82
C PHE A 436 12.28 29.68 -21.81
N THR A 437 13.49 29.27 -21.42
CA THR A 437 14.66 29.30 -22.29
C THR A 437 15.45 27.98 -22.18
N LEU A 438 15.94 27.53 -23.35
CA LEU A 438 16.85 26.39 -23.40
C LEU A 438 18.27 26.82 -23.02
N GLY A 439 18.95 25.90 -22.32
CA GLY A 439 20.34 26.00 -21.95
C GLY A 439 21.27 25.26 -22.92
N GLU A 440 22.39 24.80 -22.41
CA GLU A 440 23.40 24.07 -23.17
C GLU A 440 22.90 22.73 -23.71
N ARG A 441 23.56 22.25 -24.77
CA ARG A 441 23.30 20.89 -25.32
C ARG A 441 23.92 19.83 -24.42
N VAL A 442 23.24 18.70 -24.35
CA VAL A 442 23.68 17.51 -23.64
C VAL A 442 23.55 16.31 -24.59
N GLU A 443 24.60 15.53 -24.71
CA GLU A 443 24.54 14.28 -25.48
C GLU A 443 23.62 13.27 -24.80
N SER A 444 22.64 12.78 -25.54
CA SER A 444 21.72 11.75 -25.07
C SER A 444 21.34 10.82 -26.24
N PRO A 445 21.46 9.50 -26.06
CA PRO A 445 21.10 8.52 -27.09
C PRO A 445 19.60 8.53 -27.44
N THR A 446 18.76 9.04 -26.53
CA THR A 446 17.29 9.07 -26.66
C THR A 446 16.76 10.43 -27.10
N ALA A 447 17.63 11.42 -27.30
CA ALA A 447 17.22 12.76 -27.66
C ALA A 447 16.64 12.82 -29.08
N VAL A 448 15.55 13.58 -29.23
CA VAL A 448 14.96 13.84 -30.56
C VAL A 448 15.79 14.83 -31.35
N ASN A 449 15.92 14.59 -32.62
CA ASN A 449 16.59 15.52 -33.53
C ASN A 449 15.57 16.52 -34.13
N LEU A 450 15.21 17.53 -33.35
CA LEU A 450 14.27 18.58 -33.73
C LEU A 450 14.93 19.95 -33.54
N PRO A 451 14.61 20.98 -34.39
CA PRO A 451 15.09 22.35 -34.23
C PRO A 451 14.34 23.05 -33.10
N LEU A 452 14.66 22.68 -31.83
CA LEU A 452 13.92 23.10 -30.63
C LEU A 452 13.95 24.64 -30.44
N ASP A 453 15.06 25.31 -30.78
CA ASP A 453 15.17 26.76 -30.65
C ASP A 453 14.14 27.46 -31.57
N LEU A 454 13.96 26.95 -32.79
CA LEU A 454 12.94 27.43 -33.72
C LEU A 454 11.51 27.15 -33.21
N ALA A 455 11.28 25.96 -32.70
CA ALA A 455 9.98 25.59 -32.15
C ALA A 455 9.56 26.51 -31.00
N ILE A 456 10.49 26.78 -30.08
CA ILE A 456 10.26 27.68 -28.93
C ILE A 456 10.00 29.11 -29.42
N ALA A 457 10.81 29.61 -30.33
CA ALA A 457 10.60 30.95 -30.88
C ALA A 457 9.22 31.13 -31.55
N LEU A 458 8.74 30.10 -32.25
CA LEU A 458 7.42 30.12 -32.90
C LEU A 458 6.24 29.94 -31.91
N LEU A 459 6.48 29.31 -30.77
CA LEU A 459 5.44 29.06 -29.74
C LEU A 459 5.35 30.20 -28.73
N THR A 460 6.42 30.98 -28.55
CA THR A 460 6.46 32.06 -27.58
C THR A 460 5.62 33.25 -28.05
N ASP A 461 4.65 33.63 -27.23
CA ASP A 461 3.82 34.80 -27.46
C ASP A 461 4.54 36.12 -27.12
N SER A 462 3.90 37.25 -27.37
CA SER A 462 4.44 38.59 -27.10
C SER A 462 4.70 38.88 -25.62
N SER A 463 4.13 38.08 -24.69
CA SER A 463 4.34 38.18 -23.25
C SER A 463 5.44 37.22 -22.73
N GLY A 464 6.08 36.47 -23.62
CA GLY A 464 7.12 35.48 -23.27
C GLY A 464 6.57 34.15 -22.72
N LYS A 465 5.32 33.85 -23.02
CA LYS A 465 4.65 32.60 -22.61
C LYS A 465 4.48 31.64 -23.77
N ILE A 466 4.47 30.35 -23.44
CA ILE A 466 4.16 29.27 -24.37
C ILE A 466 2.97 28.51 -23.80
N ASP A 467 1.84 28.50 -24.53
CA ASP A 467 0.65 27.74 -24.20
C ASP A 467 0.58 26.45 -25.02
N LEU A 468 0.52 25.32 -24.33
CA LEU A 468 0.46 23.99 -24.94
C LEU A 468 -0.77 23.23 -24.48
N ALA A 469 -1.52 22.66 -25.43
CA ALA A 469 -2.55 21.67 -25.16
C ALA A 469 -2.01 20.29 -25.53
N LEU A 470 -1.95 19.40 -24.57
CA LEU A 470 -1.36 18.06 -24.69
C LEU A 470 -2.40 16.98 -24.36
N PRO A 471 -3.30 16.64 -25.29
CA PRO A 471 -4.26 15.57 -25.06
C PRO A 471 -3.52 14.22 -25.01
N VAL A 472 -3.92 13.37 -24.07
CA VAL A 472 -3.36 12.05 -23.81
C VAL A 472 -4.50 11.03 -23.83
N ALA A 473 -4.36 9.94 -24.55
CA ALA A 473 -5.34 8.85 -24.57
C ALA A 473 -4.61 7.50 -24.62
N GLY A 474 -5.19 6.48 -23.98
CA GLY A 474 -4.60 5.16 -24.03
C GLY A 474 -5.43 4.11 -23.30
N ASP A 475 -5.02 2.85 -23.46
CA ASP A 475 -5.56 1.70 -22.74
C ASP A 475 -4.56 1.27 -21.67
N ILE A 476 -4.90 1.47 -20.39
CA ILE A 476 -3.98 1.15 -19.28
C ILE A 476 -3.85 -0.34 -18.98
N ASP A 477 -4.65 -1.20 -19.62
CA ASP A 477 -4.50 -2.65 -19.56
C ASP A 477 -3.55 -3.19 -20.64
N ASN A 478 -3.18 -2.37 -21.63
CA ASN A 478 -2.17 -2.75 -22.61
C ASN A 478 -0.80 -2.85 -21.91
N PRO A 479 -0.09 -4.00 -21.97
CA PRO A 479 1.24 -4.17 -21.39
C PRO A 479 2.29 -3.19 -21.91
N GLU A 480 2.12 -2.65 -23.12
CA GLU A 480 3.01 -1.66 -23.74
C GLU A 480 2.67 -0.23 -23.31
N PHE A 481 1.57 -0.01 -22.57
CA PHE A 481 1.17 1.30 -22.12
C PHE A 481 2.19 1.89 -21.15
N SER A 482 2.66 3.10 -21.46
CA SER A 482 3.53 3.88 -20.60
C SER A 482 3.08 5.33 -20.59
N TYR A 483 2.73 5.86 -19.42
CA TYR A 483 2.35 7.26 -19.25
C TYR A 483 3.43 8.21 -19.80
N GLY A 484 4.70 7.97 -19.52
CA GLY A 484 5.81 8.77 -20.00
C GLY A 484 5.92 8.77 -21.53
N HIS A 485 5.73 7.61 -22.17
CA HIS A 485 5.74 7.50 -23.63
C HIS A 485 4.60 8.30 -24.28
N VAL A 486 3.38 8.15 -23.75
CA VAL A 486 2.20 8.83 -24.30
C VAL A 486 2.30 10.36 -24.15
N VAL A 487 2.75 10.85 -23.00
CA VAL A 487 3.01 12.29 -22.78
C VAL A 487 4.10 12.80 -23.71
N TRP A 488 5.19 12.05 -23.84
CA TRP A 488 6.28 12.42 -24.74
C TRP A 488 5.84 12.44 -26.21
N GLN A 489 5.04 11.50 -26.65
CA GLN A 489 4.47 11.47 -28.00
C GLN A 489 3.58 12.69 -28.26
N ALA A 490 2.77 13.11 -27.28
CA ALA A 490 1.95 14.32 -27.38
C ALA A 490 2.84 15.56 -27.55
N ILE A 491 3.90 15.72 -26.75
CA ILE A 491 4.87 16.81 -26.85
C ILE A 491 5.55 16.80 -28.24
N ARG A 492 6.08 15.68 -28.67
CA ARG A 492 6.71 15.51 -29.98
C ARG A 492 5.77 15.92 -31.11
N THR A 493 4.51 15.52 -31.05
CA THR A 493 3.50 15.85 -32.07
C THR A 493 3.28 17.35 -32.17
N VAL A 494 3.16 18.06 -31.02
CA VAL A 494 3.00 19.51 -31.01
C VAL A 494 4.24 20.21 -31.59
N LEU A 495 5.44 19.83 -31.13
CA LEU A 495 6.70 20.43 -31.64
C LEU A 495 6.85 20.21 -33.15
N THR A 496 6.58 18.99 -33.64
CA THR A 496 6.65 18.69 -35.09
C THR A 496 5.65 19.51 -35.89
N ARG A 497 4.41 19.66 -35.42
CA ARG A 497 3.39 20.48 -36.09
C ARG A 497 3.81 21.93 -36.22
N VAL A 498 4.36 22.49 -35.15
CA VAL A 498 4.80 23.91 -35.10
C VAL A 498 5.95 24.15 -36.06
N VAL A 499 6.99 23.29 -36.03
CA VAL A 499 8.15 23.44 -36.92
C VAL A 499 7.76 23.29 -38.38
N THR A 500 6.79 22.43 -38.71
CA THR A 500 6.37 22.23 -40.10
C THR A 500 5.30 23.23 -40.59
N ALA A 501 4.63 23.96 -39.69
CA ALA A 501 3.58 24.91 -40.06
C ALA A 501 4.03 26.03 -41.02
N PRO A 502 5.19 26.69 -40.85
CA PRO A 502 5.65 27.70 -41.81
C PRO A 502 5.86 27.15 -43.22
N PHE A 503 6.41 25.92 -43.30
CA PHE A 503 6.65 25.31 -44.61
C PHE A 503 5.36 24.90 -45.30
N ARG A 504 4.32 24.48 -44.53
CA ARG A 504 2.98 24.24 -45.06
C ARG A 504 2.29 25.52 -45.49
N ALA A 505 2.44 26.61 -44.73
CA ALA A 505 1.90 27.93 -45.12
C ALA A 505 2.58 28.47 -46.36
N LEU A 506 3.91 28.35 -46.49
CA LEU A 506 4.66 28.72 -47.70
C LEU A 506 4.22 27.83 -48.87
N GLY A 507 4.08 26.51 -48.70
CA GLY A 507 3.55 25.62 -49.72
C GLY A 507 2.15 26.02 -50.19
N ALA A 508 1.27 26.46 -49.27
CA ALA A 508 -0.06 26.98 -49.60
C ALA A 508 -0.03 28.37 -50.28
N LEU A 509 0.94 29.20 -49.95
CA LEU A 509 1.13 30.53 -50.59
C LEU A 509 1.74 30.43 -52.01
N PHE A 510 2.63 29.47 -52.22
CA PHE A 510 3.20 29.18 -53.53
C PHE A 510 2.38 28.17 -54.33
N GLY A 511 1.42 27.50 -53.73
CA GLY A 511 0.53 26.48 -54.31
C GLY A 511 -0.91 26.92 -54.48
N SER A 512 -1.22 28.19 -54.73
CA SER A 512 -2.56 28.66 -55.09
C SER A 512 -2.98 28.29 -56.54
N GLY A 513 -2.28 27.36 -57.17
CA GLY A 513 -2.82 26.52 -58.24
C GLY A 513 -3.17 25.18 -57.59
N SER A 514 -4.42 24.93 -57.35
CA SER A 514 -4.96 23.70 -56.81
C SER A 514 -4.76 22.52 -57.75
N GLU A 515 -3.54 22.04 -57.87
CA GLU A 515 -3.33 20.69 -58.32
C GLU A 515 -2.57 20.01 -57.18
N THR A 516 -3.27 19.06 -56.55
CA THR A 516 -2.65 18.02 -55.76
C THR A 516 -1.33 17.65 -56.39
N LEU A 517 -0.26 17.60 -55.58
CA LEU A 517 0.94 16.84 -55.94
C LEU A 517 0.45 15.41 -56.13
N GLY A 518 -0.14 15.16 -57.29
CA GLY A 518 -0.82 13.92 -57.66
C GLY A 518 0.24 12.92 -58.04
N ASP A 519 -0.11 11.68 -57.84
CA ASP A 519 0.67 10.52 -58.30
C ASP A 519 1.15 10.71 -59.71
N ILE A 520 2.42 10.40 -59.98
CA ILE A 520 2.94 10.36 -61.34
C ILE A 520 2.40 9.10 -61.95
N VAL A 521 1.53 9.26 -62.97
CA VAL A 521 0.84 8.17 -63.64
C VAL A 521 1.69 7.65 -64.80
N PHE A 522 2.02 6.35 -64.80
CA PHE A 522 2.64 5.65 -65.89
C PHE A 522 1.60 4.76 -66.58
N ASP A 523 1.69 4.63 -67.88
CA ASP A 523 0.92 3.61 -68.61
C ASP A 523 1.29 2.19 -68.07
N PRO A 524 0.32 1.29 -67.89
CA PRO A 524 0.58 -0.07 -67.42
C PRO A 524 1.66 -0.75 -68.23
N GLY A 525 2.78 -1.12 -67.56
CA GLY A 525 3.92 -1.77 -68.18
C GLY A 525 4.91 -0.85 -68.88
N SER A 526 4.80 0.46 -68.76
CA SER A 526 5.71 1.48 -69.32
C SER A 526 6.52 2.17 -68.22
N SER A 527 7.79 2.43 -68.49
CA SER A 527 8.66 3.27 -67.66
C SER A 527 8.86 4.70 -68.23
N ARG A 528 8.07 5.06 -69.24
CA ARG A 528 8.12 6.41 -69.85
C ARG A 528 7.10 7.32 -69.17
N LEU A 529 7.54 8.54 -68.84
CA LEU A 529 6.65 9.60 -68.38
C LEU A 529 5.75 10.07 -69.54
N LEU A 530 4.45 10.20 -69.25
CA LEU A 530 3.52 10.81 -70.18
C LEU A 530 3.96 12.25 -70.52
N PRO A 531 3.72 12.78 -71.73
CA PRO A 531 4.09 14.14 -72.11
C PRO A 531 3.54 15.20 -71.14
N THR A 532 2.35 14.96 -70.55
CA THR A 532 1.70 15.81 -69.54
C THR A 532 2.39 15.77 -68.18
N GLU A 533 3.12 14.71 -67.86
CA GLU A 533 3.88 14.51 -66.61
C GLU A 533 5.31 15.10 -66.71
N GLN A 534 5.82 15.30 -67.93
CA GLN A 534 7.16 15.88 -68.18
C GLN A 534 7.25 17.36 -67.92
N GLU A 535 6.13 18.07 -67.87
CA GLU A 535 6.05 19.49 -67.54
C GLU A 535 5.92 19.78 -66.02
N LYS A 536 5.76 18.73 -65.17
CA LYS A 536 5.67 18.90 -63.72
C LYS A 536 7.08 19.01 -63.11
N PRO A 537 7.35 20.03 -62.28
CA PRO A 537 8.62 20.07 -61.54
C PRO A 537 8.67 18.96 -60.52
N LEU A 538 9.70 18.14 -60.58
CA LEU A 538 9.90 16.97 -59.72
C LEU A 538 11.11 17.19 -58.81
N THR A 539 10.92 17.17 -57.50
CA THR A 539 11.98 17.16 -56.51
C THR A 539 11.97 15.83 -55.76
N ILE A 540 13.07 15.09 -55.75
CA ILE A 540 13.21 13.88 -54.94
C ILE A 540 14.08 14.20 -53.75
N SER A 541 13.55 14.07 -52.53
CA SER A 541 14.31 14.13 -51.27
C SER A 541 13.95 12.93 -50.40
N LEU A 542 14.96 12.28 -49.83
CA LEU A 542 14.80 11.23 -48.82
C LEU A 542 14.61 11.90 -47.46
N THR A 543 13.49 11.60 -46.81
CA THR A 543 13.29 11.93 -45.38
C THR A 543 13.63 10.73 -44.52
N ALA A 544 13.99 10.99 -43.27
CA ALA A 544 14.32 9.95 -42.28
C ALA A 544 13.21 8.90 -42.05
N ASP A 545 11.97 9.19 -42.46
CA ASP A 545 10.80 8.34 -42.32
C ASP A 545 10.50 7.51 -43.59
N GLY A 546 11.41 7.50 -44.58
CA GLY A 546 11.28 6.70 -45.78
C GLY A 546 10.29 7.23 -46.82
N LEU A 547 9.81 8.49 -46.68
CA LEU A 547 9.05 9.22 -47.71
C LEU A 547 10.03 9.81 -48.75
N VAL A 548 9.86 9.44 -49.98
CA VAL A 548 10.61 10.01 -51.09
C VAL A 548 9.81 11.16 -51.72
N MET A 549 10.28 12.39 -51.55
CA MET A 549 9.77 13.52 -52.32
C MET A 549 10.66 13.77 -53.52
N VAL A 550 10.08 13.83 -54.71
CA VAL A 550 10.78 14.04 -55.95
C VAL A 550 10.53 15.46 -56.46
N GLN A 551 11.58 16.28 -56.54
CA GLN A 551 11.50 17.63 -57.10
C GLN A 551 12.61 17.77 -58.17
N THR A 552 12.30 18.08 -59.40
CA THR A 552 13.30 18.35 -60.41
C THR A 552 13.06 19.68 -61.11
N THR A 553 14.10 20.41 -61.25
CA THR A 553 14.24 21.40 -62.29
C THR A 553 15.13 20.76 -63.38
N GLU A 554 14.56 20.43 -64.55
CA GLU A 554 15.24 19.92 -65.73
C GLU A 554 16.28 18.78 -65.53
N VAL A 555 15.82 17.57 -65.36
CA VAL A 555 16.70 16.37 -65.46
C VAL A 555 16.30 15.56 -66.66
N LYS A 556 17.27 15.27 -67.51
CA LYS A 556 17.09 14.38 -68.69
C LYS A 556 16.76 12.95 -68.20
N ASP A 557 15.85 12.26 -68.90
CA ASP A 557 15.42 10.88 -68.63
C ASP A 557 16.55 9.90 -68.34
N GLU A 558 17.72 10.10 -68.95
CA GLU A 558 18.91 9.24 -68.81
C GLU A 558 19.52 9.26 -67.38
N GLU A 559 19.30 10.27 -66.57
CA GLU A 559 19.80 10.37 -65.18
C GLU A 559 18.77 9.90 -64.14
N LEU A 560 17.49 9.98 -64.46
CA LEU A 560 16.40 9.66 -63.51
C LEU A 560 16.24 8.14 -63.32
N ILE A 561 16.28 7.40 -64.41
CA ILE A 561 16.05 5.94 -64.44
C ILE A 561 17.09 5.15 -63.61
N PRO A 562 18.39 5.45 -63.64
CA PRO A 562 19.36 4.78 -62.77
C PRO A 562 19.13 5.08 -61.27
N LYS A 563 18.76 6.33 -60.92
CA LYS A 563 18.48 6.71 -59.52
C LYS A 563 17.25 6.00 -58.95
N LEU A 564 16.18 5.91 -59.74
CA LEU A 564 14.97 5.16 -59.34
C LEU A 564 15.21 3.66 -59.21
N LYS A 565 16.06 3.07 -60.06
CA LYS A 565 16.47 1.64 -59.97
C LYS A 565 17.35 1.39 -58.75
N ALA A 566 18.23 2.32 -58.37
CA ALA A 566 19.03 2.21 -57.14
C ALA A 566 18.15 2.24 -55.88
N ILE A 567 17.17 3.12 -55.83
CA ILE A 567 16.21 3.22 -54.70
C ILE A 567 15.32 1.97 -54.61
N ALA A 568 14.91 1.42 -55.73
CA ALA A 568 14.10 0.20 -55.74
C ALA A 568 14.92 -1.05 -55.34
N ALA A 569 16.21 -1.10 -55.59
CA ALA A 569 17.09 -2.19 -55.22
C ALA A 569 17.43 -2.20 -53.70
N GLU A 570 17.52 -1.02 -53.06
CA GLU A 570 17.70 -0.91 -51.60
C GLU A 570 16.47 -1.34 -50.79
N ARG A 571 15.29 -1.37 -51.40
CA ARG A 571 14.04 -1.82 -50.71
C ARG A 571 13.81 -3.34 -50.78
N THR A 572 14.59 -4.06 -51.54
CA THR A 572 14.44 -5.52 -51.71
C THR A 572 15.57 -6.33 -51.05
N SER A 573 16.48 -5.70 -50.40
CA SER A 573 17.49 -6.27 -49.49
C SER A 573 17.13 -5.94 -48.02
#